data_8aa2587049a58cc33a269aa18956a9c8
#
_entry.id   8aa2587049a58cc33a269aa18956a9c8
#
_cell.length_a   1.000
_cell.length_b   1.000
_cell.length_c   1.000
_cell.angle_alpha   90.00
_cell.angle_beta   90.00
_cell.angle_gamma   90.00
#
_symmetry.space_group_name_H-M   'P 1'
#
loop_
_entity.id
_entity.type
_entity.pdbx_description
1 polymer ?
#
loop_
_entity_poly.entity_id
_entity_poly.type
_entity_poly.pdbx_seq_one_letter_code
_entity_poly.pdbx_strand_id
1 'polypeptide(L)'
;MLYERFPHYDWVGIYWVDPSGTELVLGPWTGPEATEHTRIPIGTGICGAAAASGQTEIVDDVNADPRYLACFTTTRSEIVVPIFHEGSVVGEIDIDGSDPAAYGETDARFLEEVAALLAPLRPGATAQPGPGSS
;
A
#
# COMPACT_ATOMS: atom_id res chain seq x y z
N MET A 1 3.09 2.01 15.96
CA MET A 1 2.70 1.78 14.57
C MET A 1 2.22 3.06 13.91
N LEU A 2 2.22 3.08 12.60
CA LEU A 2 1.80 4.27 11.84
C LEU A 2 0.39 4.72 12.20
N TYR A 3 -0.53 3.78 12.32
CA TYR A 3 -1.91 4.09 12.63
C TYR A 3 -2.06 4.88 13.94
N GLU A 4 -1.32 4.46 14.96
CA GLU A 4 -1.44 5.08 16.28
C GLU A 4 -0.74 6.44 16.35
N ARG A 5 0.32 6.63 15.58
CA ARG A 5 1.13 7.85 15.66
C ARG A 5 0.62 8.96 14.76
N PHE A 6 -0.18 8.63 13.76
CA PHE A 6 -0.62 9.59 12.75
C PHE A 6 -2.16 9.55 12.68
N PRO A 7 -2.84 10.53 13.28
CA PRO A 7 -4.31 10.50 13.36
C PRO A 7 -5.03 10.46 12.02
N HIS A 8 -4.37 10.89 10.95
CA HIS A 8 -4.97 10.85 9.61
C HIS A 8 -4.88 9.48 8.96
N TYR A 9 -4.16 8.55 9.58
CA TYR A 9 -3.94 7.21 9.03
C TYR A 9 -4.96 6.28 9.66
N ASP A 10 -6.20 6.33 9.13
CA ASP A 10 -7.30 5.58 9.72
C ASP A 10 -7.19 4.08 9.46
N TRP A 11 -6.69 3.71 8.29
CA TRP A 11 -6.44 2.31 7.96
C TRP A 11 -5.10 2.24 7.25
N VAL A 12 -4.26 1.30 7.67
CA VAL A 12 -2.94 1.10 7.09
C VAL A 12 -2.79 -0.38 6.76
N GLY A 13 -2.50 -0.68 5.52
CA GLY A 13 -2.27 -2.06 5.09
C GLY A 13 -1.06 -2.18 4.19
N ILE A 14 -0.45 -3.34 4.22
CA ILE A 14 0.66 -3.67 3.33
C ILE A 14 0.16 -4.73 2.37
N TYR A 15 0.24 -4.46 1.09
CA TYR A 15 -0.06 -5.44 0.05
C TYR A 15 1.24 -5.94 -0.55
N TRP A 16 1.30 -7.22 -0.85
CA TRP A 16 2.47 -7.81 -1.49
C TRP A 16 2.07 -8.35 -2.86
N VAL A 17 2.95 -8.20 -3.84
CA VAL A 17 2.75 -8.79 -5.15
C VAL A 17 2.88 -10.31 -5.01
N ASP A 18 1.92 -11.06 -5.55
CA ASP A 18 1.93 -12.51 -5.42
C ASP A 18 3.00 -13.12 -6.34
N PRO A 19 3.32 -14.41 -6.15
CA PRO A 19 4.40 -15.04 -6.94
C PRO A 19 4.18 -14.99 -8.45
N SER A 20 2.92 -14.91 -8.91
CA SER A 20 2.65 -14.82 -10.34
C SER A 20 2.92 -13.43 -10.90
N GLY A 21 3.01 -12.42 -10.03
CA GLY A 21 3.20 -11.04 -10.45
C GLY A 21 1.96 -10.37 -11.00
N THR A 22 0.78 -10.97 -10.80
CA THR A 22 -0.46 -10.47 -11.39
C THR A 22 -1.42 -9.84 -10.40
N GLU A 23 -1.25 -10.12 -9.10
CA GLU A 23 -2.16 -9.63 -8.07
C GLU A 23 -1.41 -9.13 -6.86
N LEU A 24 -2.06 -8.22 -6.14
CA LEU A 24 -1.64 -7.77 -4.81
C LEU A 24 -2.41 -8.58 -3.79
N VAL A 25 -1.71 -9.05 -2.75
CA VAL A 25 -2.31 -9.84 -1.68
C VAL A 25 -2.11 -9.11 -0.37
N LEU A 26 -3.19 -8.94 0.39
CA LEU A 26 -3.13 -8.22 1.66
C LEU A 26 -2.27 -8.96 2.66
N GLY A 27 -1.29 -8.25 3.22
CA GLY A 27 -0.47 -8.71 4.33
C GLY A 27 -0.94 -8.06 5.62
N PRO A 28 0.00 -7.60 6.47
CA PRO A 28 -0.39 -6.97 7.75
C PRO A 28 -1.19 -5.69 7.53
N TRP A 29 -2.17 -5.47 8.39
CA TRP A 29 -2.95 -4.25 8.35
C TRP A 29 -3.37 -3.87 9.77
N THR A 30 -3.73 -2.58 9.94
CA THR A 30 -4.30 -2.08 11.18
C THR A 30 -5.33 -1.03 10.86
N GLY A 31 -6.39 -0.98 11.65
CA GLY A 31 -7.48 -0.05 11.43
C GLY A 31 -8.72 -0.53 12.16
N PRO A 32 -9.81 0.23 12.07
CA PRO A 32 -11.05 -0.10 12.79
C PRO A 32 -11.80 -1.31 12.22
N GLU A 33 -11.58 -1.64 10.94
CA GLU A 33 -12.28 -2.79 10.36
C GLU A 33 -11.47 -3.39 9.21
N ALA A 34 -11.72 -4.66 8.93
CA ALA A 34 -11.06 -5.37 7.85
C ALA A 34 -11.63 -4.97 6.50
N THR A 35 -10.79 -5.02 5.47
CA THR A 35 -11.22 -4.77 4.10
C THR A 35 -11.67 -6.07 3.45
N GLU A 36 -12.59 -5.96 2.49
CA GLU A 36 -12.98 -7.10 1.64
C GLU A 36 -11.99 -7.32 0.51
N HIS A 37 -11.18 -6.33 0.20
CA HIS A 37 -10.25 -6.40 -0.93
C HIS A 37 -8.91 -6.99 -0.47
N THR A 38 -8.90 -8.31 -0.27
CA THR A 38 -7.70 -9.02 0.16
C THR A 38 -6.81 -9.44 -0.99
N ARG A 39 -7.36 -9.45 -2.22
CA ARG A 39 -6.59 -9.69 -3.45
C ARG A 39 -7.06 -8.68 -4.49
N ILE A 40 -6.11 -7.97 -5.08
CA ILE A 40 -6.41 -6.91 -6.07
C ILE A 40 -5.56 -7.14 -7.31
N PRO A 41 -6.18 -7.30 -8.48
CA PRO A 41 -5.40 -7.42 -9.72
C PRO A 41 -4.58 -6.16 -9.96
N ILE A 42 -3.33 -6.32 -10.37
CA ILE A 42 -2.48 -5.19 -10.73
C ILE A 42 -3.13 -4.46 -11.91
N GLY A 43 -3.24 -3.14 -11.78
CA GLY A 43 -3.93 -2.31 -12.76
C GLY A 43 -5.36 -1.98 -12.38
N THR A 44 -5.90 -2.60 -11.34
CA THR A 44 -7.28 -2.37 -10.89
C THR A 44 -7.28 -1.54 -9.62
N GLY A 45 -8.13 -0.52 -9.58
CA GLY A 45 -8.23 0.37 -8.42
C GLY A 45 -7.02 1.26 -8.28
N ILE A 46 -6.97 2.03 -7.19
CA ILE A 46 -5.84 2.92 -6.91
C ILE A 46 -4.61 2.09 -6.56
N CYS A 47 -4.77 1.06 -5.72
CA CYS A 47 -3.66 0.17 -5.37
C CYS A 47 -3.09 -0.53 -6.60
N GLY A 48 -3.96 -1.07 -7.46
CA GLY A 48 -3.50 -1.73 -8.67
C GLY A 48 -2.82 -0.78 -9.63
N ALA A 49 -3.29 0.46 -9.71
CA ALA A 49 -2.69 1.48 -10.57
C ALA A 49 -1.29 1.85 -10.07
N ALA A 50 -1.12 1.99 -8.76
CA ALA A 50 0.18 2.30 -8.18
C ALA A 50 1.18 1.17 -8.45
N ALA A 51 0.74 -0.07 -8.31
CA ALA A 51 1.61 -1.22 -8.58
C ALA A 51 2.00 -1.28 -10.04
N ALA A 52 1.08 -0.97 -10.95
CA ALA A 52 1.35 -1.02 -12.38
C ALA A 52 2.29 0.09 -12.83
N SER A 53 2.13 1.29 -12.27
CA SER A 53 2.94 2.45 -12.68
C SER A 53 4.26 2.55 -11.92
N GLY A 54 4.33 1.97 -10.74
CA GLY A 54 5.49 2.13 -9.86
C GLY A 54 5.58 3.52 -9.25
N GLN A 55 4.47 4.24 -9.17
CA GLN A 55 4.47 5.60 -8.65
C GLN A 55 3.54 5.73 -7.48
N THR A 56 3.92 6.59 -6.52
CA THR A 56 3.06 6.93 -5.39
C THR A 56 1.80 7.62 -5.90
N GLU A 57 0.65 7.18 -5.41
CA GLU A 57 -0.64 7.79 -5.73
C GLU A 57 -1.16 8.52 -4.51
N ILE A 58 -1.46 9.79 -4.66
CA ILE A 58 -2.10 10.60 -3.61
C ILE A 58 -3.46 11.01 -4.15
N VAL A 59 -4.52 10.57 -3.48
CA VAL A 59 -5.89 10.85 -3.92
C VAL A 59 -6.57 11.68 -2.86
N ASP A 60 -6.83 12.94 -3.19
CA ASP A 60 -7.42 13.89 -2.24
C ASP A 60 -8.88 13.61 -1.95
N ASP A 61 -9.61 13.08 -2.93
CA ASP A 61 -11.01 12.72 -2.77
C ASP A 61 -11.27 11.44 -3.57
N VAL A 62 -11.37 10.32 -2.85
CA VAL A 62 -11.54 9.02 -3.50
C VAL A 62 -12.86 8.93 -4.26
N ASN A 63 -13.89 9.67 -3.84
CA ASN A 63 -15.19 9.62 -4.52
C ASN A 63 -15.15 10.31 -5.87
N ALA A 64 -14.14 11.14 -6.11
CA ALA A 64 -13.94 11.80 -7.41
C ALA A 64 -13.03 11.01 -8.34
N ASP A 65 -12.40 9.94 -7.85
CA ASP A 65 -11.49 9.14 -8.66
C ASP A 65 -12.20 7.88 -9.16
N PRO A 66 -12.34 7.73 -10.48
CA PRO A 66 -13.09 6.58 -11.02
C PRO A 66 -12.40 5.24 -10.79
N ARG A 67 -11.13 5.23 -10.40
CA ARG A 67 -10.39 3.98 -10.14
C ARG A 67 -10.69 3.43 -8.75
N TYR A 68 -11.31 4.21 -7.86
CA TYR A 68 -11.44 3.84 -6.45
C TYR A 68 -12.28 2.57 -6.27
N LEU A 69 -11.71 1.61 -5.52
CA LEU A 69 -12.44 0.43 -5.06
C LEU A 69 -12.85 0.71 -3.63
N ALA A 70 -14.15 0.90 -3.41
CA ALA A 70 -14.64 1.28 -2.09
C ALA A 70 -14.39 0.18 -1.08
N CYS A 71 -13.49 0.45 -0.13
CA CYS A 71 -13.20 -0.47 0.97
C CYS A 71 -14.03 -0.12 2.19
N PHE A 72 -14.17 1.17 2.45
CA PHE A 72 -14.87 1.66 3.64
C PHE A 72 -15.71 2.88 3.25
N THR A 73 -16.89 3.00 3.86
CA THR A 73 -17.79 4.10 3.53
C THR A 73 -17.28 5.44 4.04
N THR A 74 -16.38 5.42 5.02
CA THR A 74 -15.84 6.65 5.62
C THR A 74 -14.58 7.16 4.94
N THR A 75 -13.98 6.40 4.05
CA THR A 75 -12.74 6.83 3.39
C THR A 75 -13.00 8.02 2.47
N ARG A 76 -12.19 9.06 2.61
CA ARG A 76 -12.27 10.26 1.78
C ARG A 76 -11.00 10.48 0.98
N SER A 77 -9.84 10.15 1.55
CA SER A 77 -8.56 10.29 0.84
C SER A 77 -7.73 9.04 1.04
N GLU A 78 -6.76 8.86 0.14
CA GLU A 78 -5.93 7.66 0.16
C GLU A 78 -4.53 8.01 -0.36
N ILE A 79 -3.52 7.35 0.21
CA ILE A 79 -2.17 7.39 -0.33
C ILE A 79 -1.67 5.95 -0.46
N VAL A 80 -1.09 5.64 -1.62
CA VAL A 80 -0.53 4.31 -1.90
C VAL A 80 0.91 4.51 -2.35
N VAL A 81 1.84 3.86 -1.66
CA VAL A 81 3.26 4.01 -1.92
C VAL A 81 3.86 2.65 -2.28
N PRO A 82 4.44 2.50 -3.49
CA PRO A 82 5.03 1.22 -3.90
C PRO A 82 6.27 0.88 -3.08
N ILE A 83 6.47 -0.42 -2.88
CA ILE A 83 7.68 -0.97 -2.26
C ILE A 83 8.50 -1.61 -3.38
N PHE A 84 9.76 -1.20 -3.50
CA PHE A 84 10.63 -1.68 -4.58
C PHE A 84 11.71 -2.61 -4.05
N HIS A 85 12.06 -3.58 -4.88
CA HIS A 85 13.25 -4.40 -4.68
C HIS A 85 13.89 -4.62 -6.04
N GLU A 86 15.13 -4.21 -6.16
CA GLU A 86 15.91 -4.36 -7.40
C GLU A 86 15.18 -3.78 -8.62
N GLY A 87 14.56 -2.62 -8.42
CA GLY A 87 13.89 -1.91 -9.50
C GLY A 87 12.49 -2.37 -9.83
N SER A 88 11.98 -3.41 -9.15
CA SER A 88 10.64 -3.93 -9.39
C SER A 88 9.74 -3.68 -8.19
N VAL A 89 8.47 -3.44 -8.45
CA VAL A 89 7.48 -3.31 -7.38
C VAL A 89 7.21 -4.69 -6.80
N VAL A 90 7.42 -4.84 -5.48
CA VAL A 90 7.16 -6.10 -4.77
C VAL A 90 6.00 -6.00 -3.81
N GLY A 91 5.48 -4.79 -3.60
CA GLY A 91 4.35 -4.56 -2.71
C GLY A 91 4.03 -3.10 -2.66
N GLU A 92 3.19 -2.71 -1.70
CA GLU A 92 2.86 -1.31 -1.50
C GLU A 92 2.27 -1.08 -0.12
N ILE A 93 2.36 0.17 0.34
CA ILE A 93 1.71 0.63 1.56
C ILE A 93 0.44 1.35 1.12
N ASP A 94 -0.71 0.96 1.68
CA ASP A 94 -2.00 1.56 1.38
C ASP A 94 -2.56 2.18 2.65
N ILE A 95 -2.84 3.48 2.63
CA ILE A 95 -3.36 4.20 3.79
C ILE A 95 -4.60 4.95 3.38
N ASP A 96 -5.67 4.75 4.15
CA ASP A 96 -6.95 5.42 3.95
C ASP A 96 -7.23 6.38 5.09
N GLY A 97 -7.79 7.53 4.77
CA GLY A 97 -8.18 8.51 5.75
C GLY A 97 -9.60 8.98 5.55
N SER A 98 -10.23 9.44 6.63
CA SER A 98 -11.62 9.91 6.62
C SER A 98 -11.74 11.40 6.31
N ASP A 99 -10.63 12.11 6.21
CA ASP A 99 -10.62 13.53 5.85
C ASP A 99 -10.18 13.70 4.39
N PRO A 100 -10.78 14.63 3.65
CA PRO A 100 -10.30 14.90 2.29
C PRO A 100 -8.92 15.54 2.32
N ALA A 101 -8.12 15.23 1.32
CA ALA A 101 -6.80 15.82 1.13
C ALA A 101 -5.91 15.66 2.37
N ALA A 102 -5.99 14.50 3.03
CA ALA A 102 -5.25 14.25 4.28
C ALA A 102 -3.75 14.06 4.05
N TYR A 103 -3.34 13.69 2.84
CA TYR A 103 -1.96 13.31 2.55
C TYR A 103 -1.34 14.21 1.51
N GLY A 104 -0.04 14.48 1.64
CA GLY A 104 0.68 15.32 0.71
C GLY A 104 2.09 14.81 0.47
N GLU A 105 2.94 15.67 -0.10
CA GLU A 105 4.31 15.32 -0.44
C GLU A 105 5.14 14.87 0.75
N THR A 106 4.92 15.48 1.90
CA THR A 106 5.66 15.11 3.12
C THR A 106 5.34 13.67 3.52
N ASP A 107 4.04 13.30 3.44
CA ASP A 107 3.64 11.93 3.72
C ASP A 107 4.24 10.97 2.70
N ALA A 108 4.22 11.34 1.43
CA ALA A 108 4.77 10.51 0.37
C ALA A 108 6.25 10.22 0.63
N ARG A 109 7.04 11.24 0.95
CA ARG A 109 8.46 11.06 1.18
C ARG A 109 8.75 10.18 2.39
N PHE A 110 8.02 10.42 3.48
CA PHE A 110 8.18 9.62 4.68
C PHE A 110 7.84 8.16 4.40
N LEU A 111 6.71 7.92 3.71
CA LEU A 111 6.26 6.56 3.44
C LEU A 111 7.15 5.86 2.41
N GLU A 112 7.75 6.61 1.49
CA GLU A 112 8.71 6.02 0.57
C GLU A 112 9.95 5.52 1.30
N GLU A 113 10.38 6.23 2.36
CA GLU A 113 11.48 5.76 3.20
C GLU A 113 11.07 4.52 3.99
N VAL A 114 9.84 4.51 4.52
CA VAL A 114 9.31 3.33 5.21
C VAL A 114 9.24 2.15 4.25
N ALA A 115 8.79 2.39 3.02
CA ALA A 115 8.69 1.34 2.01
C ALA A 115 10.05 0.70 1.74
N ALA A 116 11.12 1.49 1.69
CA ALA A 116 12.46 0.96 1.50
C ALA A 116 12.86 0.05 2.65
N LEU A 117 12.42 0.37 3.87
CA LEU A 117 12.71 -0.47 5.04
C LEU A 117 11.88 -1.76 5.05
N LEU A 118 10.74 -1.76 4.37
CA LEU A 118 9.86 -2.93 4.33
C LEU A 118 10.24 -3.93 3.25
N ALA A 119 10.99 -3.52 2.24
CA ALA A 119 11.35 -4.41 1.13
C ALA A 119 11.99 -5.72 1.60
N PRO A 120 12.90 -5.73 2.59
CA PRO A 120 13.49 -6.98 3.07
C PRO A 120 12.49 -7.91 3.74
N LEU A 121 11.31 -7.41 4.12
CA LEU A 121 10.29 -8.20 4.81
C LEU A 121 9.28 -8.83 3.85
N ARG A 122 9.45 -8.63 2.55
CA ARG A 122 8.53 -9.21 1.57
C ARG A 122 8.53 -10.73 1.66
N PRO A 123 7.38 -11.39 1.38
CA PRO A 123 7.32 -12.84 1.40
C PRO A 123 8.34 -13.44 0.44
N GLY A 124 9.07 -14.45 0.89
CA GLY A 124 10.10 -15.10 0.09
C GLY A 124 11.47 -14.45 0.18
N ALA A 125 11.59 -13.27 0.79
CA ALA A 125 12.87 -12.58 0.86
C ALA A 125 13.90 -13.32 1.68
N THR A 126 13.46 -14.03 2.71
CA THR A 126 14.36 -14.73 3.61
C THR A 126 14.82 -16.05 3.07
N ALA A 127 14.36 -16.42 1.95
CA ALA A 127 14.75 -17.69 1.40
C ALA A 127 16.20 -17.73 1.03
N GLN A 128 16.90 -16.84 1.34
CA GLN A 128 18.26 -16.91 1.13
C GLN A 128 18.98 -17.19 2.30
N PRO A 129 19.06 -17.94 2.48
CA PRO A 129 19.64 -18.09 3.42
C PRO A 129 20.61 -17.94 3.69
N GLY A 130 20.37 -18.18 3.34
CA GLY A 130 20.78 -18.10 3.77
C GLY A 130 21.63 -18.24 3.84
N PRO A 131 22.22 -18.56 3.86
CA PRO A 131 22.65 -18.47 3.88
C PRO A 131 22.56 -18.17 3.49
N GLY A 132 22.19 -18.28 3.04
CA GLY A 132 21.64 -17.94 2.91
C GLY A 132 21.14 -17.83 2.59
N SER A 133 20.60 -18.13 2.41
CA SER A 133 19.80 -17.89 2.31
C SER A 133 19.37 -17.52 2.03
N SER A 134 19.19 -17.63 1.73
CA SER A 134 18.51 -17.20 1.62
C SER A 134 18.26 -16.78 1.41
#